data_eb46e5ce23236e6976e6a4f0fc196aa6
#
_entry.id   eb46e5ce23236e6976e6a4f0fc196aa6
#
_cell.length_a   1.000
_cell.length_b   1.000
_cell.length_c   1.000
_cell.angle_alpha   90.00
_cell.angle_beta   90.00
_cell.angle_gamma   90.00
#
_symmetry.space_group_name_H-M   'P 1'
#
loop_
_entity.id
_entity.type
_entity.pdbx_description
1 polymer ?
#
loop_
_entity_poly.entity_id
_entity_poly.type
_entity_poly.pdbx_seq_one_letter_code
_entity_poly.pdbx_strand_id
1 'polypeptide(L)'
;MTRKDRTEGIYSRREVLDESERRQYCLIQLKDLLSYAYRYSEDVKKRFDRAQFNVQKFKTLSDIKHIPILKKKELIFLQSMGPRLGGLLTKDIGELKRIFLSPGPIFDPEDRGEDYWGYTEAFYSVGFRPGDAVQNTFNYQLTPAGLMFEEPLRNLGCAVIPAGPSDAATQLDIMQKLRVSGYVGTPSFLMHLAQKAEEKGLNLRKDLFLEVAFVTGERLSEKMRSQMEKKYDLIMRQGYGTADVGCIGYECFQRNGLHISNRCFVEICHPDTGIPLKDGEVGEIVVTAFNKTYPLIRLATGDLSYIDRSPCAC
;
A
#
# COMPACT_ATOMS: atom_id res chain seq x y z
N MET A 1 -22.83 12.04 7.10
CA MET A 1 -22.65 10.56 7.10
C MET A 1 -22.46 10.12 8.55
N THR A 2 -23.07 9.03 9.00
CA THR A 2 -22.90 8.55 10.38
C THR A 2 -21.57 7.79 10.51
N ARG A 3 -21.06 7.62 11.76
CA ARG A 3 -19.87 6.78 12.01
C ARG A 3 -20.12 5.33 11.58
N LYS A 4 -21.35 4.83 11.71
CA LYS A 4 -21.76 3.51 11.26
C LYS A 4 -21.56 3.34 9.75
N ASP A 5 -21.99 4.33 8.96
CA ASP A 5 -21.84 4.28 7.50
C ASP A 5 -20.37 4.19 7.06
N ARG A 6 -19.44 4.73 7.89
CA ARG A 6 -18.01 4.69 7.61
C ARG A 6 -17.32 3.39 8.02
N THR A 7 -17.89 2.63 8.96
CA THR A 7 -17.26 1.42 9.53
C THR A 7 -17.89 0.11 9.05
N GLU A 8 -18.95 0.16 8.26
CA GLU A 8 -19.64 -1.03 7.74
C GLU A 8 -19.49 -1.16 6.23
N GLY A 9 -19.63 -2.40 5.75
CA GLY A 9 -19.58 -2.75 4.35
C GLY A 9 -18.21 -3.19 3.88
N ILE A 10 -18.20 -3.75 2.66
CA ILE A 10 -17.03 -4.19 1.92
C ILE A 10 -17.01 -3.49 0.57
N TYR A 11 -15.83 -3.20 0.04
CA TYR A 11 -15.68 -2.63 -1.31
C TYR A 11 -15.76 -3.73 -2.38
N SER A 12 -15.10 -4.84 -2.11
CA SER A 12 -15.09 -5.96 -3.06
C SER A 12 -15.32 -7.31 -2.38
N ARG A 13 -15.91 -8.26 -3.14
CA ARG A 13 -16.10 -9.62 -2.67
C ARG A 13 -14.79 -10.33 -2.29
N ARG A 14 -13.65 -9.87 -2.80
CA ARG A 14 -12.34 -10.45 -2.48
C ARG A 14 -11.92 -10.23 -1.04
N GLU A 15 -12.47 -9.22 -0.35
CA GLU A 15 -12.18 -8.95 1.06
C GLU A 15 -12.75 -10.00 2.01
N VAL A 16 -13.79 -10.71 1.59
CA VAL A 16 -14.51 -11.71 2.41
C VAL A 16 -14.27 -13.16 1.94
N LEU A 17 -13.25 -13.39 1.12
CA LEU A 17 -12.83 -14.74 0.77
C LEU A 17 -12.39 -15.50 2.01
N ASP A 18 -12.84 -16.73 2.17
CA ASP A 18 -12.31 -17.62 3.20
C ASP A 18 -10.84 -18.00 2.91
N GLU A 19 -10.19 -18.67 3.85
CA GLU A 19 -8.76 -19.02 3.70
C GLU A 19 -8.50 -19.91 2.47
N SER A 20 -9.37 -20.86 2.19
CA SER A 20 -9.24 -21.76 1.04
C SER A 20 -9.42 -21.01 -0.27
N GLU A 21 -10.46 -20.19 -0.37
CA GLU A 21 -10.74 -19.33 -1.53
C GLU A 21 -9.60 -18.35 -1.77
N ARG A 22 -9.08 -17.73 -0.71
CA ARG A 22 -7.95 -16.81 -0.79
C ARG A 22 -6.67 -17.50 -1.26
N ARG A 23 -6.37 -18.69 -0.75
CA ARG A 23 -5.23 -19.50 -1.21
C ARG A 23 -5.35 -19.85 -2.69
N GLN A 24 -6.54 -20.27 -3.12
CA GLN A 24 -6.82 -20.57 -4.52
C GLN A 24 -6.68 -19.32 -5.40
N TYR A 25 -7.22 -18.18 -4.97
CA TYR A 25 -7.07 -16.91 -5.66
C TYR A 25 -5.58 -16.54 -5.83
N CYS A 26 -4.80 -16.55 -4.74
CA CYS A 26 -3.38 -16.25 -4.80
C CYS A 26 -2.62 -17.19 -5.74
N LEU A 27 -2.94 -18.49 -5.72
CA LEU A 27 -2.31 -19.48 -6.60
C LEU A 27 -2.57 -19.18 -8.08
N ILE A 28 -3.81 -18.81 -8.42
CA ILE A 28 -4.19 -18.44 -9.79
C ILE A 28 -3.42 -17.19 -10.22
N GLN A 29 -3.43 -16.13 -9.39
CA GLN A 29 -2.73 -14.88 -9.69
C GLN A 29 -1.22 -15.08 -9.86
N LEU A 30 -0.61 -15.87 -8.99
CA LEU A 30 0.83 -16.18 -9.09
C LEU A 30 1.16 -16.98 -10.35
N LYS A 31 0.39 -18.02 -10.69
CA LYS A 31 0.61 -18.79 -11.92
C LYS A 31 0.57 -17.91 -13.16
N ASP A 32 -0.40 -17.05 -13.24
CA ASP A 32 -0.58 -16.12 -14.34
C ASP A 32 0.58 -15.11 -14.40
N LEU A 33 0.90 -14.48 -13.26
CA LEU A 33 2.01 -13.53 -13.15
C LEU A 33 3.37 -14.16 -13.51
N LEU A 34 3.70 -15.31 -12.90
CA LEU A 34 5.00 -15.97 -13.13
C LEU A 34 5.19 -16.39 -14.58
N SER A 35 4.12 -16.92 -15.22
CA SER A 35 4.15 -17.32 -16.62
C SER A 35 4.31 -16.10 -17.54
N TYR A 36 3.59 -15.03 -17.26
CA TYR A 36 3.67 -13.79 -18.01
C TYR A 36 5.04 -13.12 -17.87
N ALA A 37 5.51 -12.97 -16.63
CA ALA A 37 6.79 -12.32 -16.33
C ALA A 37 7.98 -13.09 -16.93
N TYR A 38 7.97 -14.43 -16.87
CA TYR A 38 8.99 -15.26 -17.50
C TYR A 38 9.06 -15.04 -19.02
N ARG A 39 7.91 -14.82 -19.66
CA ARG A 39 7.83 -14.62 -21.11
C ARG A 39 8.26 -13.23 -21.55
N TYR A 40 7.92 -12.19 -20.79
CA TYR A 40 8.01 -10.80 -21.23
C TYR A 40 9.04 -9.94 -20.48
N SER A 41 9.55 -10.36 -19.33
CA SER A 41 10.60 -9.65 -18.58
C SER A 41 11.95 -10.34 -18.74
N GLU A 42 12.92 -9.60 -19.25
CA GLU A 42 14.27 -10.13 -19.49
C GLU A 42 14.96 -10.55 -18.18
N ASP A 43 14.85 -9.73 -17.13
CA ASP A 43 15.47 -10.03 -15.84
C ASP A 43 14.78 -11.20 -15.13
N VAL A 44 13.45 -11.23 -15.10
CA VAL A 44 12.72 -12.35 -14.49
C VAL A 44 13.09 -13.67 -15.15
N LYS A 45 13.19 -13.68 -16.51
CA LYS A 45 13.62 -14.86 -17.23
C LYS A 45 15.02 -15.29 -16.81
N LYS A 46 15.99 -14.36 -16.77
CA LYS A 46 17.37 -14.66 -16.33
C LYS A 46 17.43 -15.18 -14.89
N ARG A 47 16.64 -14.58 -13.96
CA ARG A 47 16.58 -15.02 -12.56
C ARG A 47 16.02 -16.43 -12.43
N PHE A 48 14.94 -16.75 -13.15
CA PHE A 48 14.33 -18.08 -13.11
C PHE A 48 15.23 -19.13 -13.73
N ASP A 49 15.87 -18.85 -14.87
CA ASP A 49 16.80 -19.76 -15.54
C ASP A 49 18.02 -20.06 -14.64
N ARG A 50 18.60 -19.04 -13.98
CA ARG A 50 19.71 -19.22 -13.03
C ARG A 50 19.30 -20.06 -11.81
N ALA A 51 18.08 -19.87 -11.32
CA ALA A 51 17.54 -20.65 -10.20
C ALA A 51 17.04 -22.03 -10.60
N GLN A 52 17.11 -22.39 -11.89
CA GLN A 52 16.53 -23.60 -12.45
C GLN A 52 15.04 -23.76 -12.13
N PHE A 53 14.33 -22.61 -11.95
CA PHE A 53 12.92 -22.57 -11.63
C PHE A 53 12.09 -22.76 -12.91
N ASN A 54 11.29 -23.84 -12.92
CA ASN A 54 10.39 -24.12 -14.04
C ASN A 54 8.98 -23.69 -13.69
N VAL A 55 8.47 -22.63 -14.36
CA VAL A 55 7.12 -22.09 -14.15
C VAL A 55 6.02 -23.14 -14.32
N GLN A 56 6.19 -24.12 -15.25
CA GLN A 56 5.22 -25.19 -15.47
C GLN A 56 5.10 -26.15 -14.28
N LYS A 57 6.13 -26.19 -13.42
CA LYS A 57 6.16 -27.01 -12.21
C LYS A 57 5.60 -26.28 -10.98
N PHE A 58 5.25 -25.00 -11.08
CA PHE A 58 4.61 -24.25 -9.99
C PHE A 58 3.17 -24.75 -9.79
N LYS A 59 2.93 -25.52 -8.73
CA LYS A 59 1.63 -26.17 -8.45
C LYS A 59 0.97 -25.68 -7.17
N THR A 60 1.77 -25.29 -6.18
CA THR A 60 1.34 -24.85 -4.87
C THR A 60 1.97 -23.51 -4.50
N LEU A 61 1.37 -22.77 -3.55
CA LEU A 61 1.93 -21.51 -3.07
C LEU A 61 3.33 -21.68 -2.47
N SER A 62 3.61 -22.84 -1.86
CA SER A 62 4.92 -23.12 -1.26
C SER A 62 6.05 -23.29 -2.29
N ASP A 63 5.73 -23.51 -3.57
CA ASP A 63 6.76 -23.63 -4.60
C ASP A 63 7.45 -22.30 -4.90
N ILE A 64 6.86 -21.17 -4.49
CA ILE A 64 7.44 -19.82 -4.67
C ILE A 64 8.80 -19.68 -3.98
N LYS A 65 9.04 -20.43 -2.91
CA LYS A 65 10.32 -20.44 -2.18
C LYS A 65 11.53 -20.82 -3.03
N HIS A 66 11.31 -21.48 -4.17
CA HIS A 66 12.38 -21.84 -5.11
C HIS A 66 12.80 -20.67 -6.02
N ILE A 67 12.07 -19.57 -5.98
CA ILE A 67 12.46 -18.32 -6.65
C ILE A 67 13.33 -17.52 -5.68
N PRO A 68 14.54 -17.06 -6.06
CA PRO A 68 15.38 -16.22 -5.22
C PRO A 68 14.66 -14.92 -4.79
N ILE A 69 14.90 -14.46 -3.58
CA ILE A 69 14.43 -13.15 -3.11
C ILE A 69 15.13 -12.04 -3.92
N LEU A 70 14.40 -11.00 -4.27
CA LEU A 70 14.90 -9.75 -4.83
C LEU A 70 15.07 -8.74 -3.69
N LYS A 71 16.30 -8.39 -3.32
CA LYS A 71 16.55 -7.34 -2.32
C LYS A 71 16.52 -5.95 -2.96
N LYS A 72 16.08 -4.93 -2.22
CA LYS A 72 16.04 -3.53 -2.74
C LYS A 72 17.38 -3.05 -3.28
N LYS A 73 18.49 -3.41 -2.62
CA LYS A 73 19.85 -3.10 -3.13
C LYS A 73 20.16 -3.72 -4.49
N GLU A 74 19.63 -4.92 -4.76
CA GLU A 74 19.77 -5.58 -6.05
C GLU A 74 18.93 -4.90 -7.12
N LEU A 75 17.71 -4.46 -6.75
CA LEU A 75 16.84 -3.68 -7.63
C LEU A 75 17.51 -2.36 -8.05
N ILE A 76 18.11 -1.62 -7.11
CA ILE A 76 18.89 -0.42 -7.40
C ILE A 76 20.04 -0.72 -8.36
N PHE A 77 20.80 -1.81 -8.12
CA PHE A 77 21.88 -2.22 -8.99
C PHE A 77 21.39 -2.58 -10.39
N LEU A 78 20.32 -3.35 -10.51
CA LEU A 78 19.71 -3.71 -11.80
C LEU A 78 19.29 -2.48 -12.59
N GLN A 79 18.68 -1.49 -11.94
CA GLN A 79 18.25 -0.25 -12.59
C GLN A 79 19.41 0.67 -12.98
N SER A 80 20.54 0.61 -12.28
CA SER A 80 21.71 1.46 -12.55
C SER A 80 22.65 0.89 -13.63
N MET A 81 22.79 -0.42 -13.69
CA MET A 81 23.78 -1.11 -14.56
C MET A 81 23.14 -1.90 -15.69
N GLY A 82 21.86 -2.16 -15.65
CA GLY A 82 21.14 -2.99 -16.60
C GLY A 82 20.41 -2.21 -17.70
N PRO A 83 19.56 -2.89 -18.45
CA PRO A 83 18.61 -2.24 -19.34
C PRO A 83 17.69 -1.29 -18.58
N ARG A 84 16.96 -0.44 -19.31
CA ARG A 84 15.97 0.47 -18.67
C ARG A 84 15.11 -0.27 -17.64
N LEU A 85 14.94 0.34 -16.45
CA LEU A 85 14.18 -0.23 -15.34
C LEU A 85 14.67 -1.64 -14.93
N GLY A 86 15.97 -1.92 -15.10
CA GLY A 86 16.59 -3.18 -14.72
C GLY A 86 16.19 -4.40 -15.56
N GLY A 87 15.56 -4.21 -16.72
CA GLY A 87 15.06 -5.32 -17.55
C GLY A 87 13.82 -6.02 -16.95
N LEU A 88 13.20 -5.43 -15.94
CA LEU A 88 12.00 -5.96 -15.29
C LEU A 88 10.71 -5.61 -16.05
N LEU A 89 10.70 -4.49 -16.80
CA LEU A 89 9.55 -4.04 -17.55
C LEU A 89 9.12 -5.04 -18.62
N THR A 90 7.82 -5.30 -18.74
CA THR A 90 7.24 -6.29 -19.67
C THR A 90 6.64 -5.70 -20.93
N LYS A 91 6.67 -4.37 -21.08
CA LYS A 91 6.12 -3.61 -22.20
C LYS A 91 7.02 -2.42 -22.54
N ASP A 92 6.70 -1.70 -23.62
CA ASP A 92 7.44 -0.52 -23.98
C ASP A 92 7.23 0.63 -22.98
N ILE A 93 8.31 1.38 -22.74
CA ILE A 93 8.29 2.49 -21.78
C ILE A 93 7.26 3.58 -22.15
N GLY A 94 7.00 3.79 -23.44
CA GLY A 94 5.99 4.73 -23.94
C GLY A 94 4.54 4.34 -23.62
N GLU A 95 4.30 3.10 -23.22
CA GLU A 95 2.98 2.63 -22.79
C GLU A 95 2.68 2.93 -21.32
N LEU A 96 3.71 3.28 -20.54
CA LEU A 96 3.54 3.65 -19.14
C LEU A 96 2.77 4.96 -18.99
N LYS A 97 2.10 5.11 -17.86
CA LYS A 97 1.42 6.34 -17.47
C LYS A 97 2.41 7.36 -16.89
N ARG A 98 3.29 6.89 -16.00
CA ARG A 98 4.32 7.69 -15.29
C ARG A 98 5.50 6.82 -14.92
N ILE A 99 6.60 7.47 -14.57
CA ILE A 99 7.76 6.85 -13.91
C ILE A 99 8.12 7.77 -12.75
N PHE A 100 8.12 7.23 -11.55
CA PHE A 100 8.50 7.93 -10.34
C PHE A 100 9.93 7.60 -9.93
N LEU A 101 10.44 8.38 -8.99
CA LEU A 101 11.74 8.15 -8.34
C LEU A 101 11.51 8.18 -6.82
N SER A 102 11.55 7.01 -6.19
CA SER A 102 11.45 6.90 -4.74
C SER A 102 12.83 6.92 -4.06
N PRO A 103 12.86 7.15 -2.73
CA PRO A 103 14.12 7.06 -1.99
C PRO A 103 14.78 5.68 -2.18
N GLY A 104 16.12 5.73 -2.52
CA GLY A 104 16.85 4.49 -2.74
C GLY A 104 18.13 4.70 -3.57
N PRO A 105 18.18 5.36 -4.74
CA PRO A 105 17.10 5.79 -5.63
C PRO A 105 16.51 4.61 -6.44
N ILE A 106 15.19 4.48 -6.47
CA ILE A 106 14.50 3.44 -7.24
C ILE A 106 13.50 4.10 -8.19
N PHE A 107 13.50 3.67 -9.45
CA PHE A 107 12.49 4.07 -10.42
C PHE A 107 11.27 3.16 -10.34
N ASP A 108 10.10 3.76 -10.11
CA ASP A 108 8.83 3.06 -9.93
C ASP A 108 7.90 3.38 -11.12
N PRO A 109 7.78 2.48 -12.11
CA PRO A 109 6.91 2.67 -13.24
C PRO A 109 5.45 2.43 -12.86
N GLU A 110 4.55 3.28 -13.37
CA GLU A 110 3.11 3.18 -13.23
C GLU A 110 2.45 2.89 -14.57
N ASP A 111 1.57 1.89 -14.60
CA ASP A 111 0.78 1.56 -15.78
C ASP A 111 -0.51 2.40 -15.85
N ARG A 112 -1.21 2.32 -16.99
CA ARG A 112 -2.47 3.00 -17.30
C ARG A 112 -3.71 2.29 -16.74
N GLY A 113 -3.60 1.53 -15.67
CA GLY A 113 -4.74 0.91 -14.98
C GLY A 113 -5.36 1.82 -13.93
N GLU A 114 -6.62 1.59 -13.62
CA GLU A 114 -7.25 2.19 -12.44
C GLU A 114 -6.67 1.53 -11.18
N ASP A 115 -6.45 2.34 -10.13
CA ASP A 115 -5.90 1.90 -8.85
C ASP A 115 -4.67 0.97 -8.98
N TYR A 116 -3.71 1.39 -9.79
CA TYR A 116 -2.49 0.61 -10.07
C TYR A 116 -1.78 0.17 -8.77
N TRP A 117 -1.82 1.01 -7.74
CA TRP A 117 -1.16 0.79 -6.45
C TRP A 117 -2.03 0.04 -5.43
N GLY A 118 -3.33 -0.18 -5.72
CA GLY A 118 -4.22 -1.06 -4.95
C GLY A 118 -4.72 -0.51 -3.62
N TYR A 119 -4.99 0.78 -3.51
CA TYR A 119 -5.46 1.41 -2.26
C TYR A 119 -6.97 1.61 -2.16
N THR A 120 -7.77 1.32 -3.19
CA THR A 120 -9.22 1.58 -3.14
C THR A 120 -9.91 0.77 -2.03
N GLU A 121 -9.62 -0.54 -1.91
CA GLU A 121 -10.15 -1.40 -0.84
C GLU A 121 -9.71 -0.88 0.54
N ALA A 122 -8.44 -0.46 0.66
CA ALA A 122 -7.89 0.09 1.90
C ALA A 122 -8.64 1.36 2.34
N PHE A 123 -8.85 2.30 1.43
CA PHE A 123 -9.54 3.54 1.76
C PHE A 123 -11.02 3.32 2.13
N TYR A 124 -11.71 2.42 1.42
CA TYR A 124 -13.07 2.06 1.79
C TYR A 124 -13.14 1.43 3.18
N SER A 125 -12.23 0.50 3.48
CA SER A 125 -12.14 -0.19 4.78
C SER A 125 -11.82 0.78 5.94
N VAL A 126 -11.00 1.80 5.68
CA VAL A 126 -10.67 2.86 6.66
C VAL A 126 -11.88 3.76 6.93
N GLY A 127 -12.80 3.90 5.98
CA GLY A 127 -14.02 4.66 6.16
C GLY A 127 -14.23 5.84 5.22
N PHE A 128 -13.40 6.01 4.19
CA PHE A 128 -13.68 6.99 3.13
C PHE A 128 -14.90 6.57 2.32
N ARG A 129 -15.71 7.54 1.92
CA ARG A 129 -16.97 7.31 1.19
C ARG A 129 -17.16 8.34 0.07
N PRO A 130 -18.00 8.04 -0.94
CA PRO A 130 -18.34 9.00 -1.98
C PRO A 130 -18.83 10.33 -1.39
N GLY A 131 -18.35 11.44 -1.93
CA GLY A 131 -18.67 12.79 -1.49
C GLY A 131 -17.75 13.34 -0.40
N ASP A 132 -16.78 12.58 0.12
CA ASP A 132 -15.75 13.11 1.01
C ASP A 132 -14.84 14.11 0.28
N ALA A 133 -14.52 15.21 0.96
CA ALA A 133 -13.41 16.09 0.60
C ALA A 133 -12.17 15.64 1.36
N VAL A 134 -11.15 15.18 0.65
CA VAL A 134 -9.97 14.55 1.24
C VAL A 134 -8.72 15.36 0.98
N GLN A 135 -8.05 15.78 2.05
CA GLN A 135 -6.77 16.48 1.95
C GLN A 135 -5.64 15.47 1.95
N ASN A 136 -4.92 15.38 0.83
CA ASN A 136 -3.75 14.54 0.67
C ASN A 136 -2.49 15.38 0.85
N THR A 137 -1.73 15.08 1.90
CA THR A 137 -0.53 15.83 2.29
C THR A 137 0.78 15.19 1.84
N PHE A 138 0.72 14.09 1.09
CA PHE A 138 1.90 13.49 0.48
C PHE A 138 2.40 14.28 -0.72
N ASN A 139 3.70 14.17 -0.96
CA ASN A 139 4.38 14.86 -2.05
C ASN A 139 3.91 14.33 -3.42
N TYR A 140 3.65 15.26 -4.35
CA TYR A 140 3.27 14.99 -5.74
C TYR A 140 4.46 15.07 -6.72
N GLN A 141 5.64 15.43 -6.23
CA GLN A 141 6.83 15.62 -7.06
C GLN A 141 7.76 14.40 -6.93
N LEU A 142 8.13 13.80 -8.06
CA LEU A 142 9.02 12.65 -8.22
C LEU A 142 8.55 11.37 -7.55
N THR A 143 8.12 11.40 -6.29
CA THR A 143 7.68 10.21 -5.57
C THR A 143 6.23 9.84 -5.91
N PRO A 144 5.84 8.56 -5.87
CA PRO A 144 4.49 8.17 -6.27
C PRO A 144 3.41 8.55 -5.26
N ALA A 145 3.74 8.78 -3.98
CA ALA A 145 2.79 8.78 -2.87
C ALA A 145 1.58 9.73 -3.07
N GLY A 146 1.78 10.96 -3.56
CA GLY A 146 0.68 11.89 -3.80
C GLY A 146 -0.35 11.31 -4.78
N LEU A 147 0.10 10.90 -5.97
CA LEU A 147 -0.76 10.34 -7.02
C LEU A 147 -1.23 8.91 -6.69
N MET A 148 -0.40 8.13 -5.99
CA MET A 148 -0.72 6.79 -5.52
C MET A 148 -1.98 6.77 -4.64
N PHE A 149 -2.17 7.79 -3.81
CA PHE A 149 -3.33 7.89 -2.93
C PHE A 149 -4.49 8.70 -3.55
N GLU A 150 -4.20 9.61 -4.49
CA GLU A 150 -5.24 10.40 -5.14
C GLU A 150 -6.18 9.55 -6.00
N GLU A 151 -5.63 8.71 -6.88
CA GLU A 151 -6.44 7.93 -7.82
C GLU A 151 -7.48 7.02 -7.14
N PRO A 152 -7.11 6.18 -6.15
CA PRO A 152 -8.08 5.32 -5.47
C PRO A 152 -9.14 6.11 -4.69
N LEU A 153 -8.81 7.29 -4.13
CA LEU A 153 -9.81 8.16 -3.51
C LEU A 153 -10.80 8.71 -4.53
N ARG A 154 -10.33 9.12 -5.71
CA ARG A 154 -11.20 9.54 -6.81
C ARG A 154 -12.09 8.41 -7.31
N ASN A 155 -11.55 7.19 -7.40
CA ASN A 155 -12.32 5.99 -7.76
C ASN A 155 -13.43 5.70 -6.75
N LEU A 156 -13.24 6.04 -5.47
CA LEU A 156 -14.28 5.98 -4.44
C LEU A 156 -15.32 7.11 -4.55
N GLY A 157 -15.11 8.08 -5.43
CA GLY A 157 -16.00 9.26 -5.55
C GLY A 157 -15.70 10.37 -4.55
N CYS A 158 -14.48 10.43 -4.00
CA CYS A 158 -14.01 11.53 -3.17
C CYS A 158 -13.48 12.69 -4.04
N ALA A 159 -13.62 13.92 -3.54
CA ALA A 159 -12.89 15.06 -4.06
C ALA A 159 -11.54 15.16 -3.35
N VAL A 160 -10.42 15.13 -4.08
CA VAL A 160 -9.09 15.18 -3.48
C VAL A 160 -8.50 16.58 -3.60
N ILE A 161 -7.98 17.08 -2.48
CA ILE A 161 -7.21 18.32 -2.41
C ILE A 161 -5.74 17.92 -2.39
N PRO A 162 -4.97 18.16 -3.47
CA PRO A 162 -3.56 17.78 -3.59
C PRO A 162 -2.67 18.80 -2.85
N ALA A 163 -2.83 18.87 -1.52
CA ALA A 163 -2.18 19.89 -0.69
C ALA A 163 -0.67 19.72 -0.57
N GLY A 164 -0.20 18.46 -0.70
CA GLY A 164 1.23 18.18 -0.58
C GLY A 164 1.83 18.58 0.78
N PRO A 165 3.16 18.71 0.90
CA PRO A 165 3.83 19.10 2.12
C PRO A 165 3.85 20.62 2.35
N SER A 166 2.68 21.26 2.29
CA SER A 166 2.50 22.69 2.57
C SER A 166 2.62 22.98 4.07
N ASP A 167 2.81 24.26 4.43
CA ASP A 167 2.86 24.68 5.83
C ASP A 167 1.51 24.46 6.56
N ALA A 168 1.58 24.34 7.89
CA ALA A 168 0.42 24.02 8.70
C ALA A 168 -0.69 25.08 8.64
N ALA A 169 -0.35 26.37 8.47
CA ALA A 169 -1.36 27.42 8.41
C ALA A 169 -2.20 27.31 7.14
N THR A 170 -1.55 27.09 5.99
CA THR A 170 -2.22 26.82 4.71
C THR A 170 -3.07 25.56 4.79
N GLN A 171 -2.56 24.47 5.38
CA GLN A 171 -3.28 23.20 5.53
C GLN A 171 -4.58 23.38 6.35
N LEU A 172 -4.51 24.10 7.49
CA LEU A 172 -5.67 24.36 8.35
C LEU A 172 -6.68 25.30 7.69
N ASP A 173 -6.23 26.30 6.95
CA ASP A 173 -7.11 27.22 6.20
C ASP A 173 -7.92 26.47 5.12
N ILE A 174 -7.26 25.55 4.40
CA ILE A 174 -7.91 24.67 3.44
C ILE A 174 -8.95 23.77 4.14
N MET A 175 -8.57 23.11 5.24
CA MET A 175 -9.48 22.25 6.01
C MET A 175 -10.76 23.00 6.41
N GLN A 176 -10.62 24.21 6.92
CA GLN A 176 -11.73 25.02 7.40
C GLN A 176 -12.62 25.48 6.25
N LYS A 177 -12.04 26.07 5.21
CA LYS A 177 -12.79 26.66 4.09
C LYS A 177 -13.52 25.61 3.25
N LEU A 178 -12.90 24.45 3.04
CA LEU A 178 -13.46 23.36 2.22
C LEU A 178 -14.20 22.30 3.05
N ARG A 179 -14.26 22.46 4.37
CA ARG A 179 -14.89 21.48 5.28
C ARG A 179 -14.39 20.06 5.01
N VAL A 180 -13.08 19.91 5.07
CA VAL A 180 -12.39 18.66 4.74
C VAL A 180 -12.82 17.55 5.70
N SER A 181 -13.45 16.49 5.17
CA SER A 181 -13.89 15.34 5.95
C SER A 181 -12.84 14.24 6.10
N GLY A 182 -11.88 14.18 5.17
CA GLY A 182 -10.87 13.15 5.10
C GLY A 182 -9.43 13.68 5.07
N TYR A 183 -8.51 12.92 5.67
CA TYR A 183 -7.08 13.22 5.68
C TYR A 183 -6.29 12.00 5.19
N VAL A 184 -5.28 12.23 4.35
CA VAL A 184 -4.27 11.24 3.96
C VAL A 184 -2.88 11.85 4.15
N GLY A 185 -2.05 11.20 4.99
CA GLY A 185 -0.72 11.71 5.32
C GLY A 185 0.00 10.86 6.34
N THR A 186 1.08 11.41 6.95
CA THR A 186 1.76 10.74 8.05
C THR A 186 1.06 11.01 9.38
N PRO A 187 1.10 10.08 10.36
CA PRO A 187 0.54 10.31 11.68
C PRO A 187 1.19 11.49 12.40
N SER A 188 2.51 11.68 12.28
CA SER A 188 3.22 12.81 12.91
C SER A 188 2.77 14.15 12.35
N PHE A 189 2.53 14.26 11.05
CA PHE A 189 2.06 15.51 10.44
C PHE A 189 0.62 15.83 10.86
N LEU A 190 -0.26 14.84 10.94
CA LEU A 190 -1.63 15.06 11.46
C LEU A 190 -1.60 15.53 12.92
N MET A 191 -0.73 14.97 13.76
CA MET A 191 -0.53 15.44 15.14
C MET A 191 -0.05 16.90 15.19
N HIS A 192 0.89 17.25 14.29
CA HIS A 192 1.37 18.63 14.18
C HIS A 192 0.24 19.60 13.78
N LEU A 193 -0.61 19.22 12.81
CA LEU A 193 -1.77 20.00 12.43
C LEU A 193 -2.77 20.15 13.59
N ALA A 194 -2.99 19.08 14.34
CA ALA A 194 -3.86 19.12 15.52
C ALA A 194 -3.35 20.11 16.58
N GLN A 195 -2.05 20.09 16.88
CA GLN A 195 -1.42 21.04 17.80
C GLN A 195 -1.56 22.48 17.30
N LYS A 196 -1.29 22.72 16.02
CA LYS A 196 -1.42 24.06 15.41
C LYS A 196 -2.86 24.56 15.36
N ALA A 197 -3.82 23.67 15.19
CA ALA A 197 -5.24 24.01 15.31
C ALA A 197 -5.58 24.48 16.74
N GLU A 198 -5.13 23.75 17.76
CA GLU A 198 -5.34 24.10 19.16
C GLU A 198 -4.71 25.43 19.57
N GLU A 199 -3.51 25.72 19.09
CA GLU A 199 -2.87 27.03 19.28
C GLU A 199 -3.71 28.19 18.74
N LYS A 200 -4.58 27.94 17.76
CA LYS A 200 -5.55 28.86 17.17
C LYS A 200 -6.95 28.76 17.79
N GLY A 201 -7.14 27.93 18.82
CA GLY A 201 -8.45 27.68 19.43
C GLY A 201 -9.40 26.85 18.57
N LEU A 202 -8.89 26.14 17.56
CA LEU A 202 -9.68 25.32 16.63
C LEU A 202 -9.63 23.84 17.04
N ASN A 203 -10.75 23.13 16.79
CA ASN A 203 -10.87 21.70 16.98
C ASN A 203 -10.97 20.99 15.63
N LEU A 204 -10.21 19.90 15.42
CA LEU A 204 -10.18 19.19 14.15
C LEU A 204 -11.58 18.71 13.70
N ARG A 205 -12.42 18.26 14.62
CA ARG A 205 -13.75 17.74 14.30
C ARG A 205 -14.79 18.83 14.14
N LYS A 206 -14.84 19.76 15.11
CA LYS A 206 -15.91 20.75 15.20
C LYS A 206 -15.73 21.90 14.24
N ASP A 207 -14.50 22.40 14.12
CA ASP A 207 -14.19 23.62 13.36
C ASP A 207 -13.56 23.32 12.01
N LEU A 208 -12.87 22.17 11.87
CA LEU A 208 -12.19 21.75 10.64
C LEU A 208 -12.89 20.56 9.95
N PHE A 209 -13.97 20.02 10.53
CA PHE A 209 -14.85 18.99 9.97
C PHE A 209 -14.24 17.63 9.72
N LEU A 210 -13.01 17.36 10.17
CA LEU A 210 -12.30 16.13 9.93
C LEU A 210 -13.00 14.92 10.61
N GLU A 211 -13.27 13.87 9.85
CA GLU A 211 -13.98 12.67 10.29
C GLU A 211 -13.15 11.41 10.21
N VAL A 212 -12.37 11.26 9.13
CA VAL A 212 -11.58 10.06 8.84
C VAL A 212 -10.16 10.42 8.45
N ALA A 213 -9.19 9.64 8.93
CA ALA A 213 -7.80 9.79 8.60
C ALA A 213 -7.19 8.43 8.23
N PHE A 214 -6.58 8.33 7.06
CA PHE A 214 -5.67 7.27 6.68
C PHE A 214 -4.24 7.75 6.87
N VAL A 215 -3.45 7.00 7.63
CA VAL A 215 -2.06 7.35 7.89
C VAL A 215 -1.12 6.23 7.48
N THR A 216 0.03 6.61 6.91
CA THR A 216 1.07 5.67 6.46
C THR A 216 2.41 6.39 6.36
N GLY A 217 3.45 5.66 5.94
CA GLY A 217 4.83 6.19 5.83
C GLY A 217 5.63 6.13 7.13
N GLU A 218 4.95 6.03 8.26
CA GLU A 218 5.53 5.78 9.58
C GLU A 218 4.53 5.04 10.47
N ARG A 219 5.03 4.42 11.55
CA ARG A 219 4.20 3.62 12.44
C ARG A 219 3.23 4.49 13.25
N LEU A 220 1.95 4.16 13.21
CA LEU A 220 0.94 4.72 14.13
C LEU A 220 0.99 3.98 15.47
N SER A 221 1.37 4.68 16.55
CA SER A 221 1.29 4.10 17.90
C SER A 221 -0.14 4.12 18.45
N GLU A 222 -0.52 3.10 19.23
CA GLU A 222 -1.84 3.06 19.86
C GLU A 222 -2.08 4.23 20.83
N LYS A 223 -1.02 4.76 21.44
CA LYS A 223 -1.11 5.97 22.28
C LYS A 223 -1.54 7.18 21.44
N MET A 224 -0.90 7.40 20.29
CA MET A 224 -1.22 8.51 19.38
C MET A 224 -2.65 8.34 18.83
N ARG A 225 -3.00 7.15 18.34
CA ARG A 225 -4.36 6.83 17.87
C ARG A 225 -5.40 7.15 18.92
N SER A 226 -5.24 6.61 20.14
CA SER A 226 -6.19 6.81 21.23
C SER A 226 -6.34 8.26 21.61
N GLN A 227 -5.26 9.04 21.59
CA GLN A 227 -5.33 10.49 21.84
C GLN A 227 -6.17 11.20 20.77
N MET A 228 -5.89 10.93 19.49
CA MET A 228 -6.59 11.57 18.38
C MET A 228 -8.07 11.17 18.31
N GLU A 229 -8.37 9.87 18.39
CA GLU A 229 -9.75 9.37 18.32
C GLU A 229 -10.60 9.85 19.50
N LYS A 230 -10.05 9.83 20.74
CA LYS A 230 -10.81 10.29 21.93
C LYS A 230 -11.02 11.81 21.95
N LYS A 231 -10.01 12.57 21.55
CA LYS A 231 -10.05 14.05 21.64
C LYS A 231 -10.92 14.67 20.56
N TYR A 232 -10.88 14.10 19.33
CA TYR A 232 -11.52 14.71 18.15
C TYR A 232 -12.64 13.85 17.55
N ASP A 233 -12.96 12.71 18.14
CA ASP A 233 -13.95 11.76 17.58
C ASP A 233 -13.65 11.39 16.12
N LEU A 234 -12.37 11.19 15.81
CA LEU A 234 -11.90 10.77 14.49
C LEU A 234 -11.95 9.25 14.34
N ILE A 235 -12.06 8.79 13.11
CA ILE A 235 -11.67 7.43 12.71
C ILE A 235 -10.24 7.51 12.17
N MET A 236 -9.27 6.89 12.84
CA MET A 236 -7.88 6.92 12.44
C MET A 236 -7.36 5.50 12.20
N ARG A 237 -6.97 5.20 10.98
CA ARG A 237 -6.48 3.87 10.56
C ARG A 237 -5.18 4.02 9.80
N GLN A 238 -4.37 2.96 9.86
CA GLN A 238 -3.11 2.92 9.12
C GLN A 238 -3.14 1.89 7.99
N GLY A 239 -2.30 2.15 7.00
CA GLY A 239 -1.93 1.17 5.99
C GLY A 239 -0.42 0.98 5.94
N TYR A 240 -0.01 -0.14 5.37
CA TYR A 240 1.37 -0.48 5.08
C TYR A 240 1.54 -0.71 3.58
N GLY A 241 2.54 -0.11 3.02
CA GLY A 241 2.90 -0.27 1.61
C GLY A 241 4.22 0.40 1.31
N THR A 242 4.73 0.16 0.11
CA THR A 242 5.98 0.72 -0.37
C THR A 242 5.77 1.42 -1.72
N ALA A 243 6.69 2.32 -2.07
CA ALA A 243 6.60 3.05 -3.33
C ALA A 243 6.69 2.13 -4.56
N ASP A 244 7.43 1.04 -4.44
CA ASP A 244 7.67 0.05 -5.50
C ASP A 244 6.54 -0.99 -5.66
N VAL A 245 5.79 -1.28 -4.60
CA VAL A 245 4.73 -2.32 -4.60
C VAL A 245 3.32 -1.74 -4.51
N GLY A 246 3.15 -0.62 -3.80
CA GLY A 246 1.84 -0.09 -3.45
C GLY A 246 1.32 -0.68 -2.13
N CYS A 247 0.01 -0.90 -2.04
CA CYS A 247 -0.66 -1.39 -0.84
C CYS A 247 -0.32 -2.87 -0.56
N ILE A 248 0.30 -3.12 0.59
CA ILE A 248 0.60 -4.48 1.08
C ILE A 248 -0.41 -4.89 2.15
N GLY A 249 -0.82 -3.95 3.01
CA GLY A 249 -1.80 -4.23 4.04
C GLY A 249 -2.47 -2.98 4.59
N TYR A 250 -3.65 -3.15 5.18
CA TYR A 250 -4.45 -2.06 5.74
C TYR A 250 -5.30 -2.51 6.91
N GLU A 251 -5.59 -1.60 7.82
CA GLU A 251 -6.49 -1.85 8.94
C GLU A 251 -7.95 -1.80 8.52
N CYS A 252 -8.76 -2.66 9.14
CA CYS A 252 -10.20 -2.52 9.21
C CYS A 252 -10.63 -1.82 10.51
N PHE A 253 -11.94 -1.70 10.74
CA PHE A 253 -12.49 -1.09 11.96
C PHE A 253 -12.18 -1.88 13.25
N GLN A 254 -11.84 -3.17 13.17
CA GLN A 254 -11.44 -3.99 14.33
C GLN A 254 -10.05 -3.62 14.87
N ARG A 255 -9.15 -3.09 14.03
CA ARG A 255 -7.79 -2.67 14.43
C ARG A 255 -6.91 -3.79 14.98
N ASN A 256 -7.20 -5.02 14.62
CA ASN A 256 -6.43 -6.19 15.04
C ASN A 256 -5.43 -6.60 13.95
N GLY A 257 -4.39 -5.79 13.78
CA GLY A 257 -3.42 -5.96 12.71
C GLY A 257 -3.87 -5.43 11.36
N LEU A 258 -3.14 -5.81 10.31
CA LEU A 258 -3.38 -5.39 8.94
C LEU A 258 -3.89 -6.57 8.10
N HIS A 259 -4.99 -6.37 7.38
CA HIS A 259 -5.39 -7.30 6.33
C HIS A 259 -4.40 -7.22 5.16
N ILE A 260 -3.91 -8.37 4.71
CA ILE A 260 -3.08 -8.42 3.51
C ILE A 260 -3.93 -8.03 2.29
N SER A 261 -3.45 -7.08 1.50
CA SER A 261 -4.11 -6.64 0.27
C SER A 261 -4.35 -7.80 -0.70
N ASN A 262 -5.49 -7.77 -1.39
CA ASN A 262 -5.82 -8.74 -2.46
C ASN A 262 -4.95 -8.56 -3.72
N ARG A 263 -4.07 -7.56 -3.74
CA ARG A 263 -3.18 -7.22 -4.85
C ARG A 263 -1.80 -7.85 -4.76
N CYS A 264 -1.51 -8.59 -3.67
CA CYS A 264 -0.21 -9.19 -3.47
C CYS A 264 -0.28 -10.52 -2.71
N PHE A 265 0.78 -11.28 -2.84
CA PHE A 265 1.11 -12.42 -2.00
C PHE A 265 2.26 -12.04 -1.07
N VAL A 266 2.09 -12.28 0.22
CA VAL A 266 3.05 -11.93 1.27
C VAL A 266 3.58 -13.20 1.91
N GLU A 267 4.90 -13.27 2.06
CA GLU A 267 5.64 -14.26 2.84
C GLU A 267 6.36 -13.56 3.98
N ILE A 268 6.54 -14.24 5.11
CA ILE A 268 7.49 -13.83 6.14
C ILE A 268 8.69 -14.76 6.04
N CYS A 269 9.87 -14.20 5.81
CA CYS A 269 11.07 -14.97 5.53
C CYS A 269 12.19 -14.64 6.52
N HIS A 270 13.09 -15.62 6.72
CA HIS A 270 14.31 -15.37 7.46
C HIS A 270 15.18 -14.34 6.69
N PRO A 271 15.62 -13.23 7.29
CA PRO A 271 16.28 -12.13 6.59
C PRO A 271 17.55 -12.51 5.81
N ASP A 272 18.33 -13.46 6.35
CA ASP A 272 19.60 -13.86 5.72
C ASP A 272 19.42 -14.96 4.68
N THR A 273 18.54 -15.92 4.92
CA THR A 273 18.40 -17.11 4.06
C THR A 273 17.28 -17.00 3.05
N GLY A 274 16.29 -16.12 3.29
CA GLY A 274 15.10 -15.99 2.46
C GLY A 274 14.13 -17.17 2.54
N ILE A 275 14.34 -18.08 3.50
CA ILE A 275 13.46 -19.23 3.71
C ILE A 275 12.19 -18.76 4.42
N PRO A 276 10.99 -19.11 3.90
CA PRO A 276 9.74 -18.77 4.59
C PRO A 276 9.67 -19.34 6.00
N LEU A 277 9.23 -18.52 6.95
CA LEU A 277 9.00 -18.86 8.33
C LEU A 277 7.57 -19.35 8.56
N LYS A 278 7.33 -19.95 9.73
CA LYS A 278 5.97 -20.36 10.14
C LYS A 278 5.15 -19.15 10.58
N ASP A 279 3.83 -19.29 10.51
CA ASP A 279 2.92 -18.27 11.03
C ASP A 279 3.23 -17.99 12.51
N GLY A 280 3.19 -16.72 12.90
CA GLY A 280 3.57 -16.23 14.23
C GLY A 280 5.05 -15.96 14.44
N GLU A 281 5.95 -16.48 13.59
CA GLU A 281 7.38 -16.17 13.67
C GLU A 281 7.67 -14.81 13.00
N VAL A 282 8.50 -14.01 13.67
CA VAL A 282 8.92 -12.69 13.16
C VAL A 282 10.05 -12.83 12.15
N GLY A 283 9.87 -12.24 10.97
CA GLY A 283 10.86 -12.21 9.90
C GLY A 283 10.64 -11.06 8.93
N GLU A 284 11.43 -11.03 7.86
CA GLU A 284 11.34 -10.01 6.84
C GLU A 284 10.10 -10.21 5.95
N ILE A 285 9.38 -9.12 5.69
CA ILE A 285 8.25 -9.12 4.76
C ILE A 285 8.80 -9.25 3.34
N VAL A 286 8.41 -10.31 2.65
CA VAL A 286 8.69 -10.56 1.25
C VAL A 286 7.39 -10.53 0.47
N VAL A 287 7.31 -9.68 -0.55
CA VAL A 287 6.06 -9.44 -1.28
C VAL A 287 6.20 -9.73 -2.77
N THR A 288 5.17 -10.33 -3.33
CA THR A 288 4.96 -10.47 -4.78
C THR A 288 3.66 -9.78 -5.15
N ALA A 289 3.75 -8.57 -5.73
CA ALA A 289 2.58 -7.88 -6.25
C ALA A 289 2.06 -8.56 -7.51
N PHE A 290 0.73 -8.67 -7.68
CA PHE A 290 0.12 -9.21 -8.89
C PHE A 290 0.14 -8.18 -10.03
N ASN A 291 1.33 -7.65 -10.29
CA ASN A 291 1.61 -6.59 -11.25
C ASN A 291 2.38 -7.16 -12.44
N LYS A 292 1.72 -7.23 -13.60
CA LYS A 292 2.31 -7.75 -14.83
C LYS A 292 3.25 -6.77 -15.51
N THR A 293 3.05 -5.47 -15.33
CA THR A 293 3.82 -4.42 -16.01
C THR A 293 5.26 -4.33 -15.51
N TYR A 294 5.42 -4.39 -14.19
CA TYR A 294 6.71 -4.35 -13.51
C TYR A 294 6.74 -5.41 -12.40
N PRO A 295 6.97 -6.68 -12.76
CA PRO A 295 6.80 -7.81 -11.85
C PRO A 295 7.94 -7.92 -10.83
N LEU A 296 7.75 -7.31 -9.66
CA LEU A 296 8.63 -7.47 -8.50
C LEU A 296 8.27 -8.75 -7.75
N ILE A 297 8.86 -9.86 -8.18
CA ILE A 297 8.59 -11.19 -7.62
C ILE A 297 9.51 -11.44 -6.44
N ARG A 298 8.93 -11.74 -5.27
CA ARG A 298 9.61 -11.95 -3.98
C ARG A 298 10.52 -10.79 -3.60
N LEU A 299 10.00 -9.56 -3.66
CA LEU A 299 10.71 -8.37 -3.20
C LEU A 299 10.79 -8.36 -1.68
N ALA A 300 12.00 -8.34 -1.12
CA ALA A 300 12.25 -8.11 0.30
C ALA A 300 12.11 -6.61 0.61
N THR A 301 11.21 -6.27 1.54
CA THR A 301 10.90 -4.86 1.85
C THR A 301 11.93 -4.22 2.77
N GLY A 302 12.63 -5.02 3.57
CA GLY A 302 13.51 -4.56 4.65
C GLY A 302 12.79 -4.37 5.99
N ASP A 303 11.47 -4.55 6.03
CA ASP A 303 10.66 -4.41 7.24
C ASP A 303 10.37 -5.78 7.87
N LEU A 304 10.22 -5.81 9.19
CA LEU A 304 9.94 -7.03 9.94
C LEU A 304 8.48 -7.11 10.38
N SER A 305 7.88 -8.29 10.27
CA SER A 305 6.52 -8.59 10.76
C SER A 305 6.33 -10.09 10.99
N TYR A 306 5.11 -10.48 11.30
CA TYR A 306 4.64 -11.87 11.33
C TYR A 306 3.24 -11.97 10.73
N ILE A 307 2.83 -13.17 10.33
CA ILE A 307 1.46 -13.43 9.87
C ILE A 307 0.69 -14.10 11.02
N ASP A 308 -0.46 -13.52 11.37
CA ASP A 308 -1.49 -14.11 12.21
C ASP A 308 -2.65 -14.58 11.32
N ARG A 309 -3.04 -15.85 11.44
CA ARG A 309 -4.16 -16.41 10.68
C ARG A 309 -5.45 -16.48 11.47
N SER A 310 -5.48 -15.90 12.66
CA SER A 310 -6.71 -15.79 13.43
C SER A 310 -7.78 -15.04 12.64
N PRO A 311 -9.01 -15.54 12.55
CA PRO A 311 -10.07 -14.83 11.83
C PRO A 311 -10.31 -13.45 12.41
N CYS A 312 -10.40 -12.43 11.56
CA CYS A 312 -10.84 -11.12 11.98
C CYS A 312 -12.37 -11.09 12.08
N ALA A 313 -12.88 -10.43 13.13
CA ALA A 313 -14.33 -10.29 13.33
C ALA A 313 -14.99 -9.22 12.42
N CYS A 314 -14.22 -8.66 11.48
CA CYS A 314 -14.81 -7.71 10.53
C CYS A 314 -15.64 -8.43 9.45
#